data_69b686b126eed3044c9c6b9fb5e3a897
#
_entry.id   69b686b126eed3044c9c6b9fb5e3a897
#
_cell.length_a   1.000
_cell.length_b   1.000
_cell.length_c   1.000
_cell.angle_alpha   90.00
_cell.angle_beta   90.00
_cell.angle_gamma   90.00
#
_symmetry.space_group_name_H-M   'P 1'
#
loop_
_entity.id
_entity.type
_entity.pdbx_description
1 polymer ?
#
loop_
_entity_poly.entity_id
_entity_poly.type
_entity_poly.pdbx_seq_one_letter_code
_entity_poly.pdbx_strand_id
1 'polypeptide(L)' 'MTKERLQITKYENNPEWDRMDINQKYSDWCIEGHSDGDVEIECFTNDGSNSLILNQEELKQLIEFLQSKVK' A
#
# COMPACT_ATOMS: atom_id res chain seq x y z
N MET A 1 17.52 14.90 -6.11
CA MET A 1 17.52 13.64 -5.35
C MET A 1 16.36 12.78 -5.83
N THR A 2 16.62 11.55 -6.23
CA THR A 2 15.56 10.65 -6.66
C THR A 2 14.92 9.98 -5.46
N LYS A 3 13.59 9.81 -5.50
CA LYS A 3 12.88 9.02 -4.50
C LYS A 3 13.29 7.56 -4.60
N GLU A 4 13.36 6.88 -3.48
CA GLU A 4 13.48 5.43 -3.49
C GLU A 4 12.22 4.83 -4.10
N ARG A 5 12.39 3.75 -4.87
CA ARG A 5 11.25 3.09 -5.49
C ARG A 5 10.31 2.49 -4.46
N LEU A 6 10.86 1.90 -3.41
CA LEU A 6 10.08 1.34 -2.31
C LEU A 6 10.53 1.98 -1.01
N GLN A 7 9.58 2.39 -0.20
CA GLN A 7 9.86 2.97 1.10
C GLN A 7 8.82 2.49 2.09
N ILE A 8 9.28 2.00 3.25
CA ILE A 8 8.39 1.52 4.31
C ILE A 8 8.53 2.44 5.51
N THR A 9 7.39 2.93 6.01
CA THR A 9 7.32 3.75 7.22
C THR A 9 6.66 2.95 8.33
N LYS A 10 7.33 2.88 9.47
CA LYS A 10 6.86 2.14 10.64
C LYS A 10 6.39 3.09 11.73
N TYR A 11 5.30 2.74 12.38
CA TYR A 11 4.75 3.51 13.50
C TYR A 11 4.82 2.64 14.76
N GLU A 12 5.72 2.97 15.69
CA GLU A 12 5.96 2.17 16.89
C GLU A 12 4.72 1.95 17.74
N ASN A 13 3.93 3.00 17.91
CA ASN A 13 2.76 2.96 18.78
C ASN A 13 1.49 2.49 18.07
N ASN A 14 1.52 2.46 16.75
CA ASN A 14 0.36 2.09 15.93
C ASN A 14 0.83 1.27 14.73
N PRO A 15 1.27 0.01 14.94
CA PRO A 15 1.79 -0.80 13.83
C PRO A 15 0.75 -1.07 12.74
N GLU A 16 -0.52 -0.95 13.06
CA GLU A 16 -1.58 -1.08 12.05
C GLU A 16 -1.55 0.05 11.02
N TRP A 17 -0.83 1.14 11.29
CA TRP A 17 -0.70 2.27 10.39
C TRP A 17 0.56 2.21 9.53
N ASP A 18 1.36 1.16 9.67
CA ASP A 18 2.55 0.99 8.85
C ASP A 18 2.16 1.14 7.37
N ARG A 19 3.03 1.78 6.61
CA ARG A 19 2.73 2.05 5.20
C ARG A 19 3.90 1.72 4.29
N MET A 20 3.57 1.40 3.06
CA MET A 20 4.55 1.19 2.00
C MET A 20 4.26 2.16 0.86
N ASP A 21 5.28 2.88 0.43
CA ASP A 21 5.20 3.74 -0.74
C ASP A 21 5.93 3.07 -1.90
N ILE A 22 5.29 3.05 -3.06
CA ILE A 22 5.87 2.52 -4.30
C ILE A 22 5.91 3.67 -5.28
N ASN A 23 7.10 4.18 -5.57
CA ASN A 23 7.29 5.36 -6.39
C ASN A 23 7.69 4.95 -7.80
N GLN A 24 6.91 5.38 -8.79
CA GLN A 24 7.16 5.11 -10.20
C GLN A 24 7.25 6.42 -10.97
N LYS A 25 7.63 6.33 -12.24
CA LYS A 25 7.87 7.52 -13.05
C LYS A 25 6.64 8.41 -13.21
N TYR A 26 5.47 7.80 -13.41
CA TYR A 26 4.25 8.55 -13.71
C TYR A 26 3.16 8.40 -12.64
N SER A 27 3.42 7.64 -11.61
CA SER A 27 2.46 7.42 -10.55
C SER A 27 3.17 7.05 -9.25
N ASP A 28 2.59 7.47 -8.16
CA ASP A 28 3.03 7.05 -6.85
C ASP A 28 1.92 6.24 -6.22
N TRP A 29 2.29 5.15 -5.55
CA TRP A 29 1.35 4.27 -4.88
C TRP A 29 1.65 4.24 -3.39
N CYS A 30 0.62 4.13 -2.60
CA CYS A 30 0.75 4.05 -1.15
C CYS A 30 -0.17 2.95 -0.64
N ILE A 31 0.37 2.09 0.20
CA ILE A 31 -0.39 1.04 0.88
C ILE A 31 -0.30 1.32 2.37
N GLU A 32 -1.44 1.53 3.02
CA GLU A 32 -1.45 1.84 4.44
C GLU A 32 -2.59 1.14 5.16
N GLY A 33 -2.36 0.84 6.44
CA GLY A 33 -3.37 0.25 7.30
C GLY A 33 -4.20 1.30 7.99
N HIS A 34 -5.39 0.89 8.40
CA HIS A 34 -6.30 1.71 9.20
C HIS A 34 -6.50 1.07 10.57
N SER A 35 -6.89 1.88 11.54
CA SER A 35 -7.09 1.41 12.91
C SER A 35 -8.21 0.38 13.04
N ASP A 36 -9.13 0.31 12.08
CA ASP A 36 -10.22 -0.68 12.06
C ASP A 36 -9.81 -2.02 11.42
N GLY A 37 -8.56 -2.10 10.94
CA GLY A 37 -8.04 -3.32 10.31
C GLY A 37 -8.16 -3.36 8.80
N ASP A 38 -8.79 -2.38 8.18
CA ASP A 38 -8.83 -2.27 6.73
C ASP A 38 -7.49 -1.79 6.19
N VAL A 39 -7.22 -2.09 4.92
CA VAL A 39 -6.00 -1.64 4.24
C VAL A 39 -6.40 -0.84 3.01
N GLU A 40 -5.78 0.31 2.85
CA GLU A 40 -6.05 1.19 1.72
C GLU A 40 -4.86 1.20 0.76
N ILE A 41 -5.15 1.05 -0.53
CA ILE A 41 -4.16 1.19 -1.60
C ILE A 41 -4.56 2.41 -2.40
N GLU A 42 -3.70 3.44 -2.42
CA GLU A 42 -3.96 4.67 -3.15
C GLU A 42 -2.98 4.82 -4.30
N CYS A 43 -3.48 5.39 -5.39
CA CYS A 43 -2.68 5.74 -6.55
C CYS A 43 -2.78 7.23 -6.81
N PHE A 44 -1.64 7.89 -6.93
CA PHE A 44 -1.56 9.33 -7.20
C PHE A 44 -0.90 9.54 -8.57
N THR A 45 -1.60 10.27 -9.43
CA THR A 45 -1.09 10.66 -10.75
C THR A 45 -1.26 12.16 -10.94
N ASN A 46 -0.77 12.69 -12.06
CA ASN A 46 -0.96 14.11 -12.38
C ASN A 46 -2.44 14.47 -12.58
N ASP A 47 -3.27 13.49 -12.92
CA ASP A 47 -4.68 13.72 -13.20
C ASP A 47 -5.59 13.52 -11.99
N GLY A 48 -5.02 13.12 -10.85
CA GLY A 48 -5.80 12.92 -9.63
C GLY A 48 -5.38 11.68 -8.86
N SER A 49 -6.27 11.20 -8.01
CA SER A 49 -6.00 10.04 -7.19
C SER A 49 -7.19 9.09 -7.15
N ASN A 50 -6.90 7.83 -6.93
CA ASN A 50 -7.91 6.79 -6.72
C ASN A 50 -7.45 5.90 -5.57
N SER A 51 -8.40 5.32 -4.88
CA SER A 51 -8.06 4.41 -3.79
C SER A 51 -8.94 3.16 -3.82
N LEU A 52 -8.39 2.10 -3.23
CA LEU A 52 -9.06 0.82 -3.05
C LEU A 52 -8.93 0.43 -1.58
N ILE A 53 -10.04 0.16 -0.93
CA ILE A 53 -10.03 -0.25 0.47
C ILE A 53 -10.39 -1.73 0.54
N LEU A 54 -9.53 -2.50 1.21
CA LEU A 54 -9.69 -3.94 1.37
C LEU A 54 -9.92 -4.29 2.83
N ASN A 55 -10.91 -5.13 3.10
CA ASN A 55 -11.06 -5.68 4.43
C ASN A 55 -10.08 -6.86 4.62
N GLN A 56 -10.06 -7.44 5.82
CA GLN A 56 -9.10 -8.50 6.15
C GLN A 56 -9.27 -9.74 5.27
N GLU A 57 -10.49 -10.08 4.94
CA GLU A 57 -10.76 -11.25 4.09
C GLU A 57 -10.25 -11.03 2.67
N GLU A 58 -10.51 -9.87 2.10
CA GLU A 58 -10.01 -9.50 0.78
C GLU A 58 -8.50 -9.40 0.77
N LEU A 59 -7.91 -8.88 1.84
CA LEU A 59 -6.46 -8.76 1.97
C LEU A 59 -5.80 -10.14 1.98
N LYS A 60 -6.37 -11.11 2.68
CA LYS A 60 -5.85 -12.49 2.70
C LYS A 60 -5.85 -13.08 1.29
N GLN A 61 -6.93 -12.89 0.55
CA GLN A 61 -7.03 -13.39 -0.82
C GLN A 61 -5.99 -12.74 -1.73
N LEU A 62 -5.77 -11.43 -1.57
CA LEU A 62 -4.76 -10.72 -2.34
C LEU A 62 -3.36 -11.25 -2.02
N ILE A 63 -3.06 -11.48 -0.75
CA ILE A 63 -1.77 -12.03 -0.33
C ILE A 63 -1.53 -13.40 -0.97
N GLU A 64 -2.52 -14.28 -0.93
CA GLU A 64 -2.42 -15.61 -1.52
C GLU A 64 -2.15 -15.52 -3.03
N PHE A 65 -2.89 -14.64 -3.70
CA PHE A 65 -2.70 -14.44 -5.14
C PHE A 65 -1.29 -13.94 -5.45
N LEU A 66 -0.83 -12.94 -4.73
CA LEU A 66 0.50 -12.36 -4.96
C LEU A 66 1.61 -13.37 -4.65
N GLN A 67 1.44 -14.17 -3.60
CA GLN A 67 2.43 -15.20 -3.25
C GLN A 67 2.57 -16.22 -4.38
N SER A 68 1.47 -16.52 -5.09
CA SER A 68 1.51 -17.45 -6.21
C SER A 68 2.32 -16.90 -7.39
N LYS A 69 2.60 -15.60 -7.43
CA LYS A 69 3.36 -14.96 -8.51
C LYS A 69 4.84 -14.78 -8.16
N VAL A 70 5.20 -14.94 -6.91
CA VAL A 70 6.60 -14.83 -6.49
C VAL A 70 7.33 -16.11 -6.87
N LYS A 71 8.47 -15.94 -7.52
CA LYS A 71 9.29 -17.07 -7.99
C LYS A 71 10.44 -17.35 -7.03
#